data_1e121ee9b61ecb33860103d2aef5de01
#
_entry.id   1e121ee9b61ecb33860103d2aef5de01
#
_cell.length_a   1.000
_cell.length_b   1.000
_cell.length_c   1.000
_cell.angle_alpha   90.00
_cell.angle_beta   90.00
_cell.angle_gamma   90.00
#
_symmetry.space_group_name_H-M   'P 1'
#
loop_
_entity.id
_entity.type
_entity.pdbx_description
1 polymer ?
#
loop_
_entity_poly.entity_id
_entity_poly.type
_entity_poly.pdbx_seq_one_letter_code
_entity_poly.pdbx_strand_id
1 'polypeptide(L)'
;MTKTKSNIIEESNIFEQIRTLFGLEEDCGFTDEEMQPFFKVIEKMPTLLYNYYTTLGKHQALNQTQDNLVTPKDNLTLFSDPNYFVFYTENQNCCLWAIAKEDLETANPKVYMSTDFTHQHWQVECDTLADFLLAMAHLQAVFALPYAYEGFKYIIPEELAAIKERFPKKPFALHHWLEGADFYGDATDSIAILDKGSQLIYASSSKSSFEAIDSFLKDIGEDM
;
A
#
# COMPACT_ATOMS: atom_id res chain seq x y z
N MET A 1 22.17 10.36 -19.66
CA MET A 1 22.15 8.88 -19.63
C MET A 1 22.23 8.27 -18.22
N THR A 2 22.46 9.02 -17.16
CA THR A 2 22.65 8.52 -15.78
C THR A 2 21.34 8.37 -14.98
N LYS A 3 20.27 9.09 -15.34
CA LYS A 3 18.96 9.03 -14.66
C LYS A 3 18.19 7.72 -14.85
N THR A 4 18.31 7.07 -16.01
CA THR A 4 17.56 5.86 -16.36
C THR A 4 17.99 4.63 -15.54
N LYS A 5 19.28 4.51 -15.19
CA LYS A 5 19.79 3.38 -14.38
C LYS A 5 19.40 3.48 -12.91
N SER A 6 19.32 4.68 -12.36
CA SER A 6 18.90 4.90 -10.95
C SER A 6 17.43 4.52 -10.75
N ASN A 7 16.53 4.94 -11.65
CA ASN A 7 15.10 4.62 -11.56
C ASN A 7 14.81 3.11 -11.65
N ILE A 8 15.51 2.38 -12.55
CA ILE A 8 15.33 0.92 -12.70
C ILE A 8 15.76 0.15 -11.44
N ILE A 9 16.83 0.58 -10.76
CA ILE A 9 17.32 -0.04 -9.53
C ILE A 9 16.34 0.23 -8.38
N GLU A 10 15.73 1.41 -8.32
CA GLU A 10 14.76 1.81 -7.30
C GLU A 10 13.44 1.03 -7.46
N GLU A 11 12.92 0.91 -8.68
CA GLU A 11 11.72 0.12 -8.99
C GLU A 11 11.90 -1.37 -8.68
N SER A 12 13.03 -1.98 -9.07
CA SER A 12 13.31 -3.39 -8.77
C SER A 12 13.36 -3.67 -7.27
N ASN A 13 13.81 -2.71 -6.48
CA ASN A 13 13.85 -2.81 -5.03
C ASN A 13 12.44 -2.80 -4.39
N ILE A 14 11.49 -1.99 -4.92
CA ILE A 14 10.10 -1.92 -4.43
C ILE A 14 9.40 -3.27 -4.64
N PHE A 15 9.46 -3.82 -5.85
CA PHE A 15 8.81 -5.10 -6.14
C PHE A 15 9.43 -6.25 -5.35
N GLU A 16 10.74 -6.25 -5.14
CA GLU A 16 11.44 -7.25 -4.33
C GLU A 16 10.99 -7.18 -2.86
N GLN A 17 10.83 -5.99 -2.30
CA GLN A 17 10.31 -5.81 -0.95
C GLN A 17 8.88 -6.37 -0.83
N ILE A 18 8.00 -6.07 -1.80
CA ILE A 18 6.62 -6.58 -1.81
C ILE A 18 6.60 -8.11 -1.95
N ARG A 19 7.41 -8.66 -2.87
CA ARG A 19 7.53 -10.13 -3.03
C ARG A 19 8.00 -10.79 -1.74
N THR A 20 9.01 -10.25 -1.10
CA THR A 20 9.53 -10.79 0.16
C THR A 20 8.47 -10.74 1.27
N LEU A 21 7.76 -9.61 1.39
CA LEU A 21 6.71 -9.44 2.39
C LEU A 21 5.58 -10.48 2.23
N PHE A 22 5.16 -10.75 0.98
CA PHE A 22 4.06 -11.69 0.68
C PHE A 22 4.53 -13.12 0.39
N GLY A 23 5.83 -13.38 0.29
CA GLY A 23 6.38 -14.68 -0.10
C GLY A 23 6.05 -15.06 -1.54
N LEU A 24 6.06 -14.08 -2.48
CA LEU A 24 5.71 -14.30 -3.87
C LEU A 24 6.92 -14.79 -4.67
N GLU A 25 6.79 -15.94 -5.31
CA GLU A 25 7.83 -16.54 -6.15
C GLU A 25 7.68 -16.18 -7.63
N GLU A 26 6.45 -15.89 -8.09
CA GLU A 26 6.13 -15.63 -9.50
C GLU A 26 5.35 -14.33 -9.67
N ASP A 27 5.49 -13.74 -10.85
CA ASP A 27 4.70 -12.58 -11.26
C ASP A 27 3.26 -12.98 -11.58
N CYS A 28 2.32 -12.16 -11.15
CA CYS A 28 0.89 -12.31 -11.43
C CYS A 28 0.30 -10.96 -11.82
N GLY A 29 0.56 -10.54 -13.06
CA GLY A 29 0.16 -9.24 -13.57
C GLY A 29 -0.78 -9.29 -14.78
N PHE A 30 -1.24 -8.12 -15.19
CA PHE A 30 -2.02 -7.94 -16.41
C PHE A 30 -1.11 -7.91 -17.63
N THR A 31 -1.59 -8.44 -18.76
CA THR A 31 -0.89 -8.31 -20.05
C THR A 31 -1.10 -6.92 -20.63
N ASP A 32 -0.24 -6.53 -21.60
CA ASP A 32 -0.38 -5.25 -22.31
C ASP A 32 -1.74 -5.13 -23.00
N GLU A 33 -2.33 -6.23 -23.48
CA GLU A 33 -3.68 -6.25 -24.06
C GLU A 33 -4.75 -5.99 -22.99
N GLU A 34 -4.64 -6.60 -21.83
CA GLU A 34 -5.55 -6.39 -20.70
C GLU A 34 -5.48 -4.96 -20.17
N MET A 35 -4.34 -4.28 -20.28
CA MET A 35 -4.15 -2.89 -19.83
C MET A 35 -4.80 -1.84 -20.76
N GLN A 36 -5.19 -2.20 -21.99
CA GLN A 36 -5.75 -1.26 -22.98
C GLN A 36 -6.97 -0.44 -22.51
N PRO A 37 -7.87 -0.94 -21.63
CA PRO A 37 -8.97 -0.12 -21.13
C PRO A 37 -8.53 1.15 -20.42
N PHE A 38 -7.41 1.15 -19.69
CA PHE A 38 -6.88 2.37 -19.06
C PHE A 38 -6.48 3.42 -20.09
N PHE A 39 -5.87 3.03 -21.21
CA PHE A 39 -5.43 3.95 -22.26
C PHE A 39 -6.58 4.53 -23.12
N LYS A 40 -7.83 4.15 -22.79
CA LYS A 40 -9.03 4.85 -23.31
C LYS A 40 -9.42 6.06 -22.44
N VAL A 41 -8.92 6.12 -21.19
CA VAL A 41 -9.28 7.19 -20.23
C VAL A 41 -8.08 8.08 -19.86
N ILE A 42 -6.85 7.58 -20.05
CA ILE A 42 -5.60 8.34 -19.89
C ILE A 42 -4.67 8.06 -21.07
N GLU A 43 -3.90 9.05 -21.49
CA GLU A 43 -2.93 8.89 -22.60
C GLU A 43 -1.67 8.18 -22.15
N LYS A 44 -1.25 8.39 -20.90
CA LYS A 44 -0.01 7.85 -20.32
C LYS A 44 -0.26 7.40 -18.89
N MET A 45 0.60 6.51 -18.43
CA MET A 45 0.63 6.00 -17.06
C MET A 45 2.06 6.07 -16.54
N PRO A 46 2.31 6.44 -15.27
CA PRO A 46 3.64 6.36 -14.67
C PRO A 46 4.23 4.96 -14.84
N THR A 47 5.50 4.89 -15.25
CA THR A 47 6.17 3.60 -15.54
C THR A 47 6.11 2.67 -14.33
N LEU A 48 6.31 3.19 -13.11
CA LEU A 48 6.21 2.39 -11.88
C LEU A 48 4.81 1.78 -11.72
N LEU A 49 3.74 2.53 -11.96
CA LEU A 49 2.37 2.02 -11.83
C LEU A 49 2.07 0.97 -12.93
N TYR A 50 2.50 1.22 -14.16
CA TYR A 50 2.35 0.26 -15.26
C TYR A 50 3.06 -1.07 -14.93
N ASN A 51 4.31 -0.98 -14.47
CA ASN A 51 5.09 -2.15 -14.07
C ASN A 51 4.45 -2.87 -12.87
N TYR A 52 3.87 -2.14 -11.91
CA TYR A 52 3.13 -2.74 -10.80
C TYR A 52 1.92 -3.56 -11.30
N TYR A 53 1.11 -3.00 -12.20
CA TYR A 53 -0.03 -3.71 -12.81
C TYR A 53 0.40 -4.96 -13.56
N THR A 54 1.47 -4.86 -14.37
CA THR A 54 1.91 -5.96 -15.23
C THR A 54 2.74 -7.02 -14.50
N THR A 55 3.19 -6.74 -13.27
CA THR A 55 3.97 -7.67 -12.45
C THR A 55 3.17 -8.27 -11.31
N LEU A 56 2.41 -7.44 -10.56
CA LEU A 56 1.74 -7.82 -9.31
C LEU A 56 0.22 -7.55 -9.31
N GLY A 57 -0.32 -6.94 -10.35
CA GLY A 57 -1.68 -6.37 -10.35
C GLY A 57 -2.82 -7.38 -10.16
N LYS A 58 -2.61 -8.67 -10.46
CA LYS A 58 -3.63 -9.72 -10.28
C LYS A 58 -3.51 -10.48 -8.95
N HIS A 59 -2.53 -10.14 -8.12
CA HIS A 59 -2.33 -10.82 -6.84
C HIS A 59 -3.40 -10.37 -5.84
N GLN A 60 -4.38 -11.24 -5.57
CA GLN A 60 -5.57 -10.90 -4.77
C GLN A 60 -5.23 -10.49 -3.34
N ALA A 61 -4.40 -11.26 -2.63
CA ALA A 61 -4.03 -10.95 -1.25
C ALA A 61 -3.32 -9.60 -1.11
N LEU A 62 -2.61 -9.16 -2.15
CA LEU A 62 -1.91 -7.87 -2.19
C LEU A 62 -2.84 -6.71 -2.58
N ASN A 63 -3.86 -6.95 -3.42
CA ASN A 63 -4.57 -5.88 -4.11
C ASN A 63 -6.08 -5.84 -3.85
N GLN A 64 -6.65 -6.79 -3.09
CA GLN A 64 -8.10 -6.92 -2.93
C GLN A 64 -8.48 -7.51 -1.55
N THR A 65 -7.71 -7.22 -0.50
CA THR A 65 -8.01 -7.72 0.85
C THR A 65 -8.76 -6.67 1.68
N GLN A 66 -8.10 -5.60 2.07
CA GLN A 66 -8.70 -4.48 2.81
C GLN A 66 -9.16 -3.39 1.85
N ASP A 67 -8.33 -3.05 0.87
CA ASP A 67 -8.60 -2.02 -0.14
C ASP A 67 -8.34 -2.60 -1.53
N ASN A 68 -8.81 -1.94 -2.59
CA ASN A 68 -8.85 -2.51 -3.92
C ASN A 68 -8.04 -1.69 -4.93
N LEU A 69 -7.11 -2.36 -5.61
CA LEU A 69 -6.51 -1.82 -6.82
C LEU A 69 -7.60 -1.77 -7.92
N VAL A 70 -7.85 -0.59 -8.49
CA VAL A 70 -8.74 -0.46 -9.65
C VAL A 70 -8.13 -1.21 -10.83
N THR A 71 -8.86 -2.16 -11.39
CA THR A 71 -8.34 -3.02 -12.45
C THR A 71 -8.83 -2.58 -13.84
N PRO A 72 -8.16 -3.00 -14.93
CA PRO A 72 -8.64 -2.72 -16.28
C PRO A 72 -10.02 -3.33 -16.61
N LYS A 73 -10.52 -4.25 -15.77
CA LYS A 73 -11.83 -4.91 -15.92
C LYS A 73 -12.94 -4.16 -15.22
N ASP A 74 -12.61 -3.19 -14.37
CA ASP A 74 -13.60 -2.40 -13.65
C ASP A 74 -14.30 -1.40 -14.57
N ASN A 75 -15.44 -0.91 -14.12
CA ASN A 75 -16.12 0.17 -14.82
C ASN A 75 -15.40 1.50 -14.54
N LEU A 76 -14.39 1.81 -15.34
CA LEU A 76 -13.54 3.00 -15.17
C LEU A 76 -14.31 4.33 -15.22
N THR A 77 -15.57 4.33 -15.70
CA THR A 77 -16.40 5.55 -15.67
C THR A 77 -16.87 5.92 -14.27
N LEU A 78 -16.92 4.96 -13.34
CA LEU A 78 -17.24 5.20 -11.93
C LEU A 78 -16.12 5.95 -11.19
N PHE A 79 -14.91 5.88 -11.72
CA PHE A 79 -13.71 6.52 -11.15
C PHE A 79 -13.27 7.72 -12.00
N SER A 80 -14.18 8.26 -12.84
CA SER A 80 -13.85 9.36 -13.73
C SER A 80 -13.77 10.67 -12.95
N ASP A 81 -12.60 11.30 -13.00
CA ASP A 81 -12.33 12.64 -12.47
C ASP A 81 -11.66 13.47 -13.58
N PRO A 82 -11.99 14.77 -13.73
CA PRO A 82 -11.39 15.60 -14.78
C PRO A 82 -9.88 15.80 -14.61
N ASN A 83 -9.39 15.86 -13.38
CA ASN A 83 -8.03 16.22 -13.04
C ASN A 83 -7.20 15.07 -12.46
N TYR A 84 -7.83 13.98 -12.01
CA TYR A 84 -7.19 12.87 -11.33
C TYR A 84 -7.44 11.54 -12.02
N PHE A 85 -6.47 10.65 -11.98
CA PHE A 85 -6.58 9.25 -12.36
C PHE A 85 -6.66 8.40 -11.09
N VAL A 86 -7.86 7.94 -10.77
CA VAL A 86 -8.12 7.05 -9.63
C VAL A 86 -7.62 5.65 -10.00
N PHE A 87 -6.76 5.09 -9.17
CA PHE A 87 -6.17 3.76 -9.37
C PHE A 87 -6.31 2.83 -8.17
N TYR A 88 -6.80 3.34 -7.02
CA TYR A 88 -7.04 2.54 -5.81
C TYR A 88 -8.28 3.04 -5.09
N THR A 89 -9.05 2.13 -4.46
CA THR A 89 -10.28 2.45 -3.72
C THR A 89 -10.34 1.69 -2.41
N GLU A 90 -10.93 2.28 -1.40
CA GLU A 90 -11.30 1.58 -0.18
C GLU A 90 -12.47 0.60 -0.48
N ASN A 91 -12.56 -0.51 0.26
CA ASN A 91 -13.46 -1.62 -0.04
C ASN A 91 -14.96 -1.26 0.02
N GLN A 92 -15.34 -0.27 0.84
CA GLN A 92 -16.69 0.27 0.95
C GLN A 92 -16.88 1.52 0.07
N ASN A 93 -15.88 1.88 -0.72
CA ASN A 93 -15.80 3.08 -1.54
C ASN A 93 -15.90 4.39 -0.75
N CYS A 94 -15.50 4.44 0.52
CA CYS A 94 -15.48 5.68 1.30
C CYS A 94 -14.19 6.48 1.12
N CYS A 95 -13.20 5.94 0.42
CA CYS A 95 -11.95 6.62 0.09
C CYS A 95 -11.44 6.21 -1.28
N LEU A 96 -10.84 7.16 -1.99
CA LEU A 96 -10.22 6.99 -3.29
C LEU A 96 -8.77 7.48 -3.27
N TRP A 97 -7.87 6.80 -3.99
CA TRP A 97 -6.50 7.25 -4.21
C TRP A 97 -6.21 7.44 -5.69
N ALA A 98 -5.52 8.53 -6.01
CA ALA A 98 -5.34 8.97 -7.37
C ALA A 98 -4.00 9.66 -7.60
N ILE A 99 -3.62 9.76 -8.87
CA ILE A 99 -2.50 10.57 -9.37
C ILE A 99 -3.09 11.74 -10.14
N ALA A 100 -2.55 12.95 -9.97
CA ALA A 100 -2.94 14.09 -10.79
C ALA A 100 -2.60 13.80 -12.26
N LYS A 101 -3.54 14.08 -13.18
CA LYS A 101 -3.36 13.77 -14.61
C LYS A 101 -2.17 14.51 -15.23
N GLU A 102 -1.85 15.68 -14.72
CA GLU A 102 -0.65 16.44 -15.13
C GLU A 102 0.67 15.76 -14.75
N ASP A 103 0.65 14.86 -13.73
CA ASP A 103 1.81 14.15 -13.23
C ASP A 103 1.97 12.72 -13.80
N LEU A 104 1.07 12.28 -14.70
CA LEU A 104 1.11 10.91 -15.27
C LEU A 104 2.36 10.61 -16.11
N GLU A 105 3.11 11.61 -16.54
CA GLU A 105 4.42 11.46 -17.19
C GLU A 105 5.59 11.39 -16.19
N THR A 106 5.33 11.70 -14.92
CA THR A 106 6.33 11.62 -13.86
C THR A 106 6.58 10.16 -13.48
N ALA A 107 7.85 9.78 -13.33
CA ALA A 107 8.21 8.38 -13.05
C ALA A 107 7.68 7.91 -11.69
N ASN A 108 7.70 8.77 -10.68
CA ASN A 108 7.29 8.48 -9.30
C ASN A 108 6.50 9.68 -8.73
N PRO A 109 5.24 9.87 -9.18
CA PRO A 109 4.42 11.02 -8.83
C PRO A 109 3.90 10.95 -7.39
N LYS A 110 3.34 12.06 -6.91
CA LYS A 110 2.56 12.09 -5.67
C LYS A 110 1.27 11.29 -5.82
N VAL A 111 0.83 10.73 -4.69
CA VAL A 111 -0.48 10.11 -4.57
C VAL A 111 -1.37 10.98 -3.70
N TYR A 112 -2.58 11.19 -4.16
CA TYR A 112 -3.61 11.98 -3.48
C TYR A 112 -4.72 11.07 -2.99
N MET A 113 -5.36 11.45 -1.90
CA MET A 113 -6.51 10.78 -1.30
C MET A 113 -7.72 11.71 -1.27
N SER A 114 -8.91 11.16 -1.48
CA SER A 114 -10.19 11.84 -1.25
C SER A 114 -11.17 10.92 -0.55
N THR A 115 -11.83 11.44 0.48
CA THR A 115 -13.00 10.82 1.13
C THR A 115 -14.31 11.44 0.63
N ASP A 116 -14.23 12.33 -0.36
CA ASP A 116 -15.35 13.01 -0.96
C ASP A 116 -15.67 12.44 -2.33
N PHE A 117 -16.80 11.72 -2.46
CA PHE A 117 -17.28 11.16 -3.72
C PHE A 117 -17.63 12.21 -4.78
N THR A 118 -17.71 13.48 -4.41
CA THR A 118 -17.84 14.57 -5.39
C THR A 118 -16.51 14.92 -6.05
N HIS A 119 -15.41 14.31 -5.61
CA HIS A 119 -14.04 14.49 -6.10
C HIS A 119 -13.56 15.95 -6.04
N GLN A 120 -14.03 16.72 -5.06
CA GLN A 120 -13.68 18.13 -4.94
C GLN A 120 -12.51 18.39 -3.97
N HIS A 121 -12.22 17.43 -3.08
CA HIS A 121 -11.24 17.62 -2.03
C HIS A 121 -10.18 16.50 -2.07
N TRP A 122 -9.09 16.77 -2.75
CA TRP A 122 -7.92 15.91 -2.81
C TRP A 122 -6.81 16.44 -1.91
N GLN A 123 -6.22 15.58 -1.10
CA GLN A 123 -5.06 15.89 -0.25
C GLN A 123 -3.92 14.91 -0.54
N VAL A 124 -2.67 15.34 -0.33
CA VAL A 124 -1.50 14.49 -0.58
C VAL A 124 -1.44 13.39 0.47
N GLU A 125 -1.60 12.15 0.05
CA GLU A 125 -1.48 10.96 0.89
C GLU A 125 -0.02 10.50 1.03
N CYS A 126 0.68 10.41 -0.09
CA CYS A 126 2.11 10.09 -0.12
C CYS A 126 2.84 11.01 -1.10
N ASP A 127 4.06 11.40 -0.76
CA ASP A 127 4.89 12.23 -1.63
C ASP A 127 5.37 11.49 -2.88
N THR A 128 5.36 10.15 -2.86
CA THR A 128 5.72 9.31 -4.00
C THR A 128 4.77 8.12 -4.16
N LEU A 129 4.58 7.68 -5.40
CA LEU A 129 3.86 6.45 -5.72
C LEU A 129 4.54 5.21 -5.14
N ALA A 130 5.87 5.22 -5.07
CA ALA A 130 6.65 4.15 -4.46
C ALA A 130 6.31 3.95 -2.97
N ASP A 131 6.28 5.03 -2.21
CA ASP A 131 5.93 5.00 -0.78
C ASP A 131 4.48 4.54 -0.60
N PHE A 132 3.56 5.00 -1.45
CA PHE A 132 2.17 4.57 -1.42
C PHE A 132 2.02 3.07 -1.68
N LEU A 133 2.65 2.53 -2.73
CA LEU A 133 2.56 1.10 -3.06
C LEU A 133 3.14 0.22 -1.95
N LEU A 134 4.25 0.63 -1.33
CA LEU A 134 4.83 -0.07 -0.19
C LEU A 134 3.94 0.02 1.06
N ALA A 135 3.41 1.20 1.38
CA ALA A 135 2.53 1.40 2.52
C ALA A 135 1.22 0.60 2.38
N MET A 136 0.60 0.62 1.19
CA MET A 136 -0.59 -0.19 0.91
C MET A 136 -0.28 -1.69 0.94
N ALA A 137 0.86 -2.14 0.42
CA ALA A 137 1.26 -3.54 0.55
C ALA A 137 1.38 -3.96 2.02
N HIS A 138 1.96 -3.13 2.89
CA HIS A 138 2.03 -3.41 4.32
C HIS A 138 0.67 -3.36 5.01
N LEU A 139 -0.23 -2.46 4.61
CA LEU A 139 -1.61 -2.43 5.11
C LEU A 139 -2.39 -3.68 4.69
N GLN A 140 -2.31 -4.09 3.42
CA GLN A 140 -2.92 -5.34 2.96
C GLN A 140 -2.34 -6.56 3.70
N ALA A 141 -1.03 -6.56 3.96
CA ALA A 141 -0.33 -7.66 4.60
C ALA A 141 -0.87 -7.99 5.99
N VAL A 142 -1.22 -7.00 6.82
CA VAL A 142 -1.74 -7.27 8.17
C VAL A 142 -3.09 -7.97 8.17
N PHE A 143 -3.81 -7.98 7.04
CA PHE A 143 -5.08 -8.69 6.87
C PHE A 143 -4.97 -9.97 6.03
N ALA A 144 -3.90 -10.12 5.24
CA ALA A 144 -3.78 -11.15 4.20
C ALA A 144 -2.72 -12.21 4.48
N LEU A 145 -1.72 -11.91 5.30
CA LEU A 145 -0.61 -12.84 5.53
C LEU A 145 -1.04 -14.04 6.37
N PRO A 146 -0.40 -15.22 6.17
CA PRO A 146 -0.84 -16.48 6.78
C PRO A 146 -0.67 -16.54 8.29
N TYR A 147 0.19 -15.72 8.85
CA TYR A 147 0.42 -15.59 10.29
C TYR A 147 0.09 -14.17 10.71
N ALA A 148 -1.09 -13.96 11.27
CA ALA A 148 -1.60 -12.65 11.65
C ALA A 148 -2.19 -12.70 13.06
N TYR A 149 -2.11 -11.59 13.77
CA TYR A 149 -2.87 -11.37 14.98
C TYR A 149 -4.35 -11.14 14.60
N GLU A 150 -5.27 -11.85 15.28
CA GLU A 150 -6.70 -11.72 15.00
C GLU A 150 -7.29 -10.52 15.76
N GLY A 151 -7.59 -9.44 15.04
CA GLY A 151 -8.17 -8.22 15.57
C GLY A 151 -7.19 -7.06 15.71
N PHE A 152 -7.59 -6.05 16.46
CA PHE A 152 -6.78 -4.87 16.78
C PHE A 152 -6.51 -4.80 18.26
N LYS A 153 -5.42 -4.15 18.62
CA LYS A 153 -5.09 -3.80 20.01
C LYS A 153 -5.11 -2.29 20.17
N TYR A 154 -5.71 -1.82 21.26
CA TYR A 154 -5.54 -0.43 21.69
C TYR A 154 -4.24 -0.31 22.46
N ILE A 155 -3.38 0.65 22.08
CA ILE A 155 -2.08 0.88 22.72
C ILE A 155 -1.97 2.32 23.24
N ILE A 156 -1.25 2.47 24.34
CA ILE A 156 -0.94 3.77 24.95
C ILE A 156 0.44 4.30 24.50
N PRO A 157 0.75 5.59 24.72
CA PRO A 157 2.02 6.18 24.25
C PRO A 157 3.30 5.48 24.74
N GLU A 158 3.30 4.93 25.95
CA GLU A 158 4.42 4.20 26.53
C GLU A 158 4.66 2.87 25.80
N GLU A 159 3.61 2.17 25.42
CA GLU A 159 3.66 0.92 24.66
C GLU A 159 4.09 1.19 23.22
N LEU A 160 3.59 2.26 22.60
CA LEU A 160 4.06 2.72 21.31
C LEU A 160 5.57 3.04 21.33
N ALA A 161 6.07 3.65 22.41
CA ALA A 161 7.50 3.92 22.55
C ALA A 161 8.32 2.62 22.61
N ALA A 162 7.84 1.60 23.32
CA ALA A 162 8.49 0.28 23.40
C ALA A 162 8.50 -0.43 22.03
N ILE A 163 7.42 -0.33 21.24
CA ILE A 163 7.38 -0.86 19.86
C ILE A 163 8.42 -0.16 18.98
N LYS A 164 8.47 1.17 19.04
CA LYS A 164 9.44 1.99 18.27
C LYS A 164 10.89 1.71 18.61
N GLU A 165 11.19 1.38 19.86
CA GLU A 165 12.53 0.99 20.30
C GLU A 165 12.90 -0.42 19.80
N ARG A 166 11.91 -1.32 19.75
CA ARG A 166 12.14 -2.75 19.47
C ARG A 166 12.21 -3.08 17.99
N PHE A 167 11.40 -2.42 17.15
CA PHE A 167 11.24 -2.76 15.74
C PHE A 167 11.70 -1.62 14.80
N PRO A 168 12.40 -1.95 13.69
CA PRO A 168 12.80 -0.93 12.73
C PRO A 168 11.58 -0.31 12.06
N LYS A 169 11.53 1.03 12.03
CA LYS A 169 10.50 1.77 11.30
C LYS A 169 10.76 1.67 9.80
N LYS A 170 9.70 1.43 9.02
CA LYS A 170 9.74 1.53 7.57
C LYS A 170 9.84 3.00 7.13
N PRO A 171 10.50 3.31 6.00
CA PRO A 171 10.69 4.69 5.55
C PRO A 171 9.46 5.32 4.89
N PHE A 172 8.35 4.60 4.80
CA PHE A 172 7.08 5.01 4.19
C PHE A 172 5.94 4.95 5.22
N ALA A 173 4.86 5.68 4.94
CA ALA A 173 3.67 5.75 5.78
C ALA A 173 2.46 6.18 4.93
N LEU A 174 1.22 5.97 5.44
CA LEU A 174 0.03 6.66 4.97
C LEU A 174 -0.21 7.87 5.89
N HIS A 175 -0.46 9.04 5.31
CA HIS A 175 -0.50 10.27 6.10
C HIS A 175 -1.90 10.58 6.64
N HIS A 176 -2.94 10.19 5.92
CA HIS A 176 -4.33 10.56 6.23
C HIS A 176 -5.25 9.35 6.38
N TRP A 177 -5.03 8.30 5.58
CA TRP A 177 -5.84 7.09 5.70
C TRP A 177 -5.66 6.44 7.07
N LEU A 178 -6.81 6.06 7.70
CA LEU A 178 -6.85 5.53 9.06
C LEU A 178 -6.22 6.49 10.11
N GLU A 179 -6.42 7.81 9.92
CA GLU A 179 -5.83 8.86 10.75
C GLU A 179 -4.28 8.77 10.82
N GLY A 180 -3.66 8.23 9.75
CA GLY A 180 -2.25 7.96 9.62
C GLY A 180 -1.86 6.51 9.96
N ALA A 181 -0.98 5.92 9.14
CA ALA A 181 -0.46 4.57 9.36
C ALA A 181 1.07 4.56 9.23
N ASP A 182 1.74 4.21 10.31
CA ASP A 182 3.18 3.93 10.36
C ASP A 182 3.43 2.43 10.36
N PHE A 183 4.49 1.98 9.69
CA PHE A 183 4.82 0.56 9.57
C PHE A 183 6.18 0.24 10.17
N TYR A 184 6.30 -0.96 10.79
CA TYR A 184 7.50 -1.45 11.45
C TYR A 184 7.73 -2.93 11.12
N GLY A 185 8.89 -3.47 11.49
CA GLY A 185 9.26 -4.88 11.35
C GLY A 185 10.32 -5.14 10.28
N ASP A 186 10.72 -6.42 10.17
CA ASP A 186 11.70 -6.88 9.19
C ASP A 186 11.05 -7.15 7.81
N ALA A 187 11.79 -7.76 6.88
CA ALA A 187 11.39 -7.88 5.48
C ALA A 187 10.09 -8.70 5.26
N THR A 188 9.82 -9.68 6.13
CA THR A 188 8.64 -10.56 6.08
C THR A 188 7.49 -10.10 6.97
N ASP A 189 7.68 -8.98 7.70
CA ASP A 189 6.77 -8.56 8.76
C ASP A 189 6.07 -7.25 8.39
N SER A 190 4.81 -7.16 8.80
CA SER A 190 4.08 -5.90 8.85
C SER A 190 3.52 -5.72 10.27
N ILE A 191 4.00 -4.69 10.96
CA ILE A 191 3.47 -4.19 12.22
C ILE A 191 2.92 -2.79 11.89
N ALA A 192 1.61 -2.64 11.84
CA ALA A 192 0.95 -1.39 11.50
C ALA A 192 0.46 -0.69 12.77
N ILE A 193 0.82 0.58 12.91
CA ILE A 193 0.37 1.49 13.94
C ILE A 193 -0.55 2.51 13.29
N LEU A 194 -1.83 2.48 13.64
CA LEU A 194 -2.91 3.25 13.03
C LEU A 194 -3.49 4.26 14.04
N ASP A 195 -4.42 5.08 13.57
CA ASP A 195 -5.21 6.02 14.37
C ASP A 195 -4.33 6.86 15.31
N LYS A 196 -3.43 7.67 14.71
CA LYS A 196 -2.50 8.54 15.45
C LYS A 196 -1.65 7.82 16.50
N GLY A 197 -1.45 6.51 16.31
CA GLY A 197 -0.60 5.72 17.20
C GLY A 197 -1.34 4.99 18.32
N SER A 198 -2.68 4.92 18.26
CA SER A 198 -3.51 4.28 19.29
C SER A 198 -3.89 2.84 18.96
N GLN A 199 -3.75 2.39 17.70
CA GLN A 199 -4.13 1.05 17.27
C GLN A 199 -2.94 0.28 16.71
N LEU A 200 -2.85 -1.00 17.08
CA LEU A 200 -1.83 -1.93 16.63
C LEU A 200 -2.48 -3.14 15.97
N ILE A 201 -1.96 -3.53 14.82
CA ILE A 201 -2.21 -4.82 14.15
C ILE A 201 -0.91 -5.32 13.54
N TYR A 202 -0.68 -6.64 13.49
CA TYR A 202 0.55 -7.18 12.97
C TYR A 202 0.39 -8.57 12.33
N ALA A 203 1.25 -8.84 11.36
CA ALA A 203 1.31 -10.12 10.64
C ALA A 203 2.72 -10.40 10.10
N SER A 204 2.96 -11.64 9.68
CA SER A 204 4.17 -12.04 8.97
C SER A 204 3.88 -13.13 7.94
N SER A 205 4.64 -13.17 6.84
CA SER A 205 4.64 -14.32 5.92
C SER A 205 5.47 -15.50 6.43
N SER A 206 6.33 -15.27 7.44
CA SER A 206 7.18 -16.28 8.07
C SER A 206 6.65 -16.67 9.45
N LYS A 207 6.41 -17.97 9.68
CA LYS A 207 5.95 -18.48 10.98
C LYS A 207 6.92 -18.14 12.11
N SER A 208 8.21 -18.35 11.90
CA SER A 208 9.22 -18.07 12.91
C SER A 208 9.35 -16.58 13.22
N SER A 209 9.19 -15.73 12.21
CA SER A 209 9.18 -14.28 12.40
C SER A 209 7.93 -13.82 13.16
N PHE A 210 6.75 -14.36 12.80
CA PHE A 210 5.52 -14.10 13.53
C PHE A 210 5.63 -14.50 15.00
N GLU A 211 6.11 -15.72 15.31
CA GLU A 211 6.31 -16.17 16.70
C GLU A 211 7.25 -15.24 17.48
N ALA A 212 8.28 -14.68 16.82
CA ALA A 212 9.20 -13.74 17.44
C ALA A 212 8.55 -12.38 17.74
N ILE A 213 7.79 -11.80 16.80
CA ILE A 213 7.08 -10.52 17.03
C ILE A 213 5.92 -10.70 18.00
N ASP A 214 5.15 -11.78 17.89
CA ASP A 214 4.01 -12.09 18.76
C ASP A 214 4.45 -12.30 20.20
N SER A 215 5.59 -12.93 20.42
CA SER A 215 6.14 -13.12 21.79
C SER A 215 6.31 -11.81 22.57
N PHE A 216 6.47 -10.69 21.87
CA PHE A 216 6.55 -9.35 22.47
C PHE A 216 5.22 -8.59 22.37
N LEU A 217 4.54 -8.61 21.21
CA LEU A 217 3.39 -7.75 20.96
C LEU A 217 2.09 -8.27 21.59
N LYS A 218 1.94 -9.58 21.83
CA LYS A 218 0.73 -10.15 22.47
C LYS A 218 0.44 -9.58 23.86
N ASP A 219 1.50 -9.21 24.61
CA ASP A 219 1.39 -8.67 25.96
C ASP A 219 1.33 -7.12 25.98
N ILE A 220 1.33 -6.48 24.80
CA ILE A 220 1.19 -5.03 24.59
C ILE A 220 -0.25 -4.70 24.24
N GLY A 221 -0.79 -3.64 24.86
CA GLY A 221 -2.13 -3.12 24.58
C GLY A 221 -3.27 -4.02 25.06
N GLU A 222 -4.47 -3.54 24.84
CA GLU A 222 -5.75 -4.23 25.14
C GLU A 222 -6.43 -4.64 23.84
N ASP A 223 -7.00 -5.84 23.80
CA ASP A 223 -7.75 -6.34 22.64
C ASP A 223 -9.04 -5.50 22.45
N MET A 224 -9.31 -5.15 21.19
CA MET A 224 -10.49 -4.35 20.79
C MET A 224 -11.63 -5.23 20.32
#